data_6fe779984f2281ed2d0dc9505e1c9e4f
#
_entry.id   6fe779984f2281ed2d0dc9505e1c9e4f
#
_cell.length_a   1.000
_cell.length_b   1.000
_cell.length_c   1.000
_cell.angle_alpha   90.00
_cell.angle_beta   90.00
_cell.angle_gamma   90.00
#
_symmetry.space_group_name_H-M   'P 1'
#
loop_
_entity.id
_entity.type
_entity.pdbx_description
1 polymer ?
#
loop_
_entity_poly.entity_id
_entity_poly.type
_entity_poly.pdbx_seq_one_letter_code
_entity_poly.pdbx_strand_id
1 'polypeptide(L)'
;FITEKKPKFGPGVAERMQIASKITKTEADASRQIQAAAREHIRGKIKPGTVMALPSAPCIAPRIDTPQDELESFRVRVMRLTCIAGLAGLPQISVPVGTVAGCPVGLSFVGWAGGDEALLDLAVAVAKYCGLQRA
;
A
#
# COMPACT_ATOMS: atom_id res chain seq x y z
N PHE A 1 -25.21 -4.63 -10.81
CA PHE A 1 -24.40 -5.75 -11.34
C PHE A 1 -24.34 -6.93 -10.36
N ILE A 2 -23.83 -6.75 -9.11
CA ILE A 2 -23.67 -7.85 -8.13
C ILE A 2 -25.01 -8.49 -7.78
N THR A 3 -26.03 -7.69 -7.51
CA THR A 3 -27.39 -8.13 -7.19
C THR A 3 -28.06 -8.87 -8.35
N GLU A 4 -27.79 -8.45 -9.56
CA GLU A 4 -28.39 -8.97 -10.79
C GLU A 4 -27.67 -10.24 -11.28
N LYS A 5 -26.33 -10.18 -11.38
CA LYS A 5 -25.50 -11.26 -11.94
C LYS A 5 -25.10 -12.33 -10.92
N LYS A 6 -25.21 -12.04 -9.62
CA LYS A 6 -24.89 -12.94 -8.51
C LYS A 6 -23.56 -13.70 -8.71
N PRO A 7 -22.44 -13.01 -8.98
CA PRO A 7 -21.18 -13.66 -9.25
C PRO A 7 -20.72 -14.47 -8.03
N LYS A 8 -20.06 -15.61 -8.27
CA LYS A 8 -19.42 -16.38 -7.20
C LYS A 8 -18.13 -15.70 -6.78
N PHE A 9 -18.08 -15.22 -5.56
CA PHE A 9 -16.88 -14.62 -4.97
C PHE A 9 -16.07 -15.68 -4.21
N GLY A 10 -14.74 -15.51 -4.22
CA GLY A 10 -13.87 -16.26 -3.32
C GLY A 10 -14.07 -15.90 -1.85
N PRO A 11 -13.54 -16.72 -0.91
CA PRO A 11 -13.60 -16.46 0.52
C PRO A 11 -13.08 -15.05 0.88
N GLY A 12 -13.76 -14.36 1.79
CA GLY A 12 -13.42 -13.01 2.23
C GLY A 12 -13.83 -11.88 1.27
N VAL A 13 -14.00 -12.13 -0.04
CA VAL A 13 -14.48 -11.12 -0.99
C VAL A 13 -15.97 -10.92 -0.84
N ALA A 14 -16.75 -12.00 -0.74
CA ALA A 14 -18.19 -11.95 -0.52
C ALA A 14 -18.55 -11.16 0.74
N GLU A 15 -17.84 -11.41 1.85
CA GLU A 15 -18.04 -10.72 3.13
C GLU A 15 -17.77 -9.21 3.00
N ARG A 16 -16.67 -8.83 2.34
CA ARG A 16 -16.34 -7.42 2.09
C ARG A 16 -17.39 -6.72 1.23
N MET A 17 -17.94 -7.40 0.22
CA MET A 17 -19.04 -6.86 -0.58
C MET A 17 -20.32 -6.70 0.23
N GLN A 18 -20.62 -7.63 1.15
CA GLN A 18 -21.74 -7.49 2.07
C GLN A 18 -21.56 -6.32 3.04
N ILE A 19 -20.36 -6.13 3.59
CA ILE A 19 -20.06 -4.97 4.45
C ILE A 19 -20.23 -3.68 3.64
N ALA A 20 -19.65 -3.61 2.44
CA ALA A 20 -19.73 -2.44 1.59
C ALA A 20 -21.18 -2.08 1.19
N SER A 21 -22.04 -3.09 0.98
CA SER A 21 -23.45 -2.87 0.63
C SER A 21 -24.30 -2.24 1.76
N LYS A 22 -23.82 -2.28 3.00
CA LYS A 22 -24.49 -1.71 4.17
C LYS A 22 -24.02 -0.29 4.47
N ILE A 23 -22.95 0.18 3.85
CA ILE A 23 -22.42 1.54 4.04
C ILE A 23 -23.41 2.54 3.46
N THR A 24 -23.88 3.45 4.29
CA THR A 24 -24.76 4.53 3.88
C THR A 24 -24.03 5.63 3.12
N LYS A 25 -24.78 6.43 2.37
CA LYS A 25 -24.22 7.61 1.69
C LYS A 25 -23.55 8.58 2.68
N THR A 26 -24.14 8.79 3.82
CA THR A 26 -23.61 9.69 4.87
C THR A 26 -22.25 9.19 5.39
N GLU A 27 -22.11 7.90 5.69
CA GLU A 27 -20.84 7.30 6.13
C GLU A 27 -19.77 7.36 5.04
N ALA A 28 -20.17 7.13 3.80
CA ALA A 28 -19.26 7.24 2.65
C ALA A 28 -18.78 8.68 2.45
N ASP A 29 -19.67 9.67 2.57
CA ASP A 29 -19.33 11.08 2.41
C ASP A 29 -18.43 11.56 3.57
N ALA A 30 -18.68 11.16 4.80
CA ALA A 30 -17.81 11.43 5.94
C ALA A 30 -16.39 10.83 5.73
N SER A 31 -16.32 9.59 5.26
CA SER A 31 -15.05 8.94 4.95
C SER A 31 -14.26 9.64 3.83
N ARG A 32 -14.96 10.16 2.80
CA ARG A 32 -14.35 10.96 1.73
C ARG A 32 -13.77 12.28 2.24
N GLN A 33 -14.43 12.92 3.20
CA GLN A 33 -13.91 14.14 3.82
C GLN A 33 -12.61 13.85 4.59
N ILE A 34 -12.57 12.76 5.35
CA ILE A 34 -11.34 12.32 6.04
C ILE A 34 -10.23 12.01 5.03
N GLN A 35 -10.56 11.31 3.94
CA GLN A 35 -9.61 11.04 2.87
C GLN A 35 -9.07 12.32 2.23
N ALA A 36 -9.92 13.31 1.97
CA ALA A 36 -9.51 14.59 1.39
C ALA A 36 -8.53 15.33 2.30
N ALA A 37 -8.83 15.41 3.60
CA ALA A 37 -7.95 16.03 4.58
C ALA A 37 -6.61 15.30 4.71
N ALA A 38 -6.62 13.96 4.74
CA ALA A 38 -5.40 13.13 4.75
C ALA A 38 -4.56 13.36 3.48
N ARG A 39 -5.20 13.41 2.31
CA ARG A 39 -4.54 13.70 1.03
C ARG A 39 -3.85 15.05 1.04
N GLU A 40 -4.53 16.09 1.47
CA GLU A 40 -3.96 17.43 1.55
C GLU A 40 -2.75 17.45 2.51
N HIS A 41 -2.90 16.87 3.69
CA HIS A 41 -1.83 16.80 4.68
C HIS A 41 -0.58 16.07 4.14
N ILE A 42 -0.76 14.89 3.53
CA ILE A 42 0.35 14.09 2.99
C ILE A 42 1.02 14.82 1.83
N ARG A 43 0.24 15.36 0.88
CA ARG A 43 0.77 16.13 -0.26
C ARG A 43 1.49 17.40 0.18
N GLY A 44 1.05 18.02 1.27
CA GLY A 44 1.74 19.15 1.90
C GLY A 44 3.13 18.82 2.43
N LYS A 45 3.38 17.55 2.78
CA LYS A 45 4.69 17.06 3.24
C LYS A 45 5.59 16.57 2.10
N ILE A 46 4.99 15.92 1.08
CA ILE A 46 5.73 15.33 -0.05
C ILE A 46 5.59 16.26 -1.26
N LYS A 47 6.41 17.31 -1.27
CA LYS A 47 6.48 18.33 -2.34
C LYS A 47 7.42 17.88 -3.46
N PRO A 48 7.40 18.53 -4.65
CA PRO A 48 8.37 18.28 -5.71
C PRO A 48 9.82 18.26 -5.19
N GLY A 49 10.55 17.22 -5.57
CA GLY A 49 11.92 16.98 -5.09
C GLY A 49 12.03 16.27 -3.74
N THR A 50 10.90 15.93 -3.10
CA THR A 50 10.89 15.22 -1.81
C THR A 50 10.37 13.80 -1.99
N VAL A 51 11.00 12.83 -1.36
CA VAL A 51 10.53 11.44 -1.25
C VAL A 51 10.44 11.02 0.20
N MET A 52 9.44 10.22 0.51
CA MET A 52 9.30 9.54 1.80
C MET A 52 9.71 8.08 1.63
N ALA A 53 10.70 7.65 2.41
CA ALA A 53 11.12 6.25 2.46
C ALA A 53 10.45 5.54 3.64
N LEU A 54 9.96 4.31 3.40
CA LEU A 54 9.32 3.49 4.43
C LEU A 54 9.52 1.99 4.12
N PRO A 55 9.46 1.11 5.12
CA PRO A 55 9.46 -0.33 4.86
C PRO A 55 8.30 -0.73 3.95
N SER A 56 8.55 -1.62 2.97
CA SER A 56 7.47 -2.13 2.10
C SER A 56 6.46 -3.01 2.84
N ALA A 57 6.89 -3.62 3.95
CA ALA A 57 6.05 -4.44 4.83
C ALA A 57 6.51 -4.29 6.30
N PRO A 58 5.63 -4.54 7.29
CA PRO A 58 5.95 -4.37 8.72
C PRO A 58 6.86 -5.47 9.27
N CYS A 59 7.03 -6.56 8.56
CA CYS A 59 7.90 -7.71 8.90
C CYS A 59 8.11 -8.56 7.65
N ILE A 60 8.85 -9.66 7.78
CA ILE A 60 8.99 -10.70 6.74
C ILE A 60 7.62 -11.29 6.37
N ALA A 61 7.54 -11.94 5.22
CA ALA A 61 6.32 -12.60 4.77
C ALA A 61 5.83 -13.62 5.83
N PRO A 62 4.53 -13.62 6.15
CA PRO A 62 3.98 -14.63 7.03
C PRO A 62 4.08 -16.02 6.39
N ARG A 63 4.13 -17.04 7.22
CA ARG A 63 4.14 -18.43 6.75
C ARG A 63 2.80 -18.78 6.10
N ILE A 64 2.82 -19.77 5.21
CA ILE A 64 1.61 -20.23 4.50
C ILE A 64 0.56 -20.83 5.45
N ASP A 65 1.02 -21.35 6.58
CA ASP A 65 0.21 -21.98 7.62
C ASP A 65 -0.12 -21.04 8.80
N THR A 66 0.11 -19.73 8.64
CA THR A 66 -0.18 -18.72 9.67
C THR A 66 -1.70 -18.68 9.97
N PRO A 67 -2.10 -18.72 11.24
CA PRO A 67 -3.49 -18.61 11.65
C PRO A 67 -4.18 -17.35 11.13
N GLN A 68 -5.51 -17.43 10.91
CA GLN A 68 -6.28 -16.36 10.29
C GLN A 68 -6.29 -15.05 11.10
N ASP A 69 -6.35 -15.14 12.40
CA ASP A 69 -6.31 -14.00 13.34
C ASP A 69 -4.96 -13.27 13.30
N GLU A 70 -3.86 -14.02 13.22
CA GLU A 70 -2.52 -13.44 13.01
C GLU A 70 -2.38 -12.80 11.65
N LEU A 71 -2.94 -13.41 10.59
CA LEU A 71 -2.97 -12.83 9.24
C LEU A 71 -3.77 -11.53 9.21
N GLU A 72 -4.89 -11.44 9.95
CA GLU A 72 -5.67 -10.20 10.02
C GLU A 72 -4.89 -9.09 10.74
N SER A 73 -4.24 -9.41 11.84
CA SER A 73 -3.32 -8.51 12.55
C SER A 73 -2.17 -8.04 11.64
N PHE A 74 -1.60 -8.94 10.84
CA PHE A 74 -0.58 -8.60 9.84
C PHE A 74 -1.14 -7.64 8.77
N ARG A 75 -2.33 -7.91 8.22
CA ARG A 75 -2.99 -7.06 7.22
C ARG A 75 -3.21 -5.64 7.71
N VAL A 76 -3.66 -5.47 8.96
CA VAL A 76 -3.85 -4.14 9.56
C VAL A 76 -2.53 -3.38 9.60
N ARG A 77 -1.44 -4.03 9.98
CA ARG A 77 -0.10 -3.39 9.98
C ARG A 77 0.39 -3.06 8.59
N VAL A 78 0.19 -3.94 7.61
CA VAL A 78 0.52 -3.69 6.20
C VAL A 78 -0.25 -2.47 5.68
N MET A 79 -1.56 -2.42 5.93
CA MET A 79 -2.41 -1.31 5.48
C MET A 79 -1.93 0.05 6.00
N ARG A 80 -1.44 0.13 7.22
CA ARG A 80 -0.90 1.37 7.79
C ARG A 80 0.32 1.91 7.02
N LEU A 81 1.09 1.05 6.37
CA LEU A 81 2.21 1.44 5.53
C LEU A 81 1.78 1.69 4.08
N THR A 82 1.02 0.77 3.51
CA THR A 82 0.77 0.74 2.07
C THR A 82 -0.38 1.65 1.62
N CYS A 83 -1.28 2.08 2.52
CA CYS A 83 -2.38 2.96 2.14
C CYS A 83 -1.97 4.44 1.99
N ILE A 84 -0.79 4.86 2.44
CA ILE A 84 -0.35 6.26 2.44
C ILE A 84 -0.36 6.84 1.03
N ALA A 85 0.31 6.19 0.10
CA ALA A 85 0.37 6.63 -1.29
C ALA A 85 -1.01 6.60 -1.96
N GLY A 86 -1.78 5.52 -1.76
CA GLY A 86 -3.13 5.37 -2.31
C GLY A 86 -4.12 6.43 -1.82
N LEU A 87 -4.13 6.74 -0.52
CA LEU A 87 -4.96 7.80 0.07
C LEU A 87 -4.61 9.17 -0.50
N ALA A 88 -3.31 9.44 -0.64
CA ALA A 88 -2.82 10.71 -1.16
C ALA A 88 -2.86 10.81 -2.69
N GLY A 89 -3.02 9.70 -3.42
CA GLY A 89 -2.91 9.66 -4.88
C GLY A 89 -1.51 10.07 -5.32
N LEU A 90 -0.49 9.43 -4.71
CA LEU A 90 0.92 9.65 -4.98
C LEU A 90 1.56 8.38 -5.55
N PRO A 91 2.59 8.49 -6.39
CA PRO A 91 3.33 7.34 -6.87
C PRO A 91 4.14 6.70 -5.75
N GLN A 92 4.22 5.37 -5.77
CA GLN A 92 5.05 4.59 -4.85
C GLN A 92 5.77 3.49 -5.62
N ILE A 93 7.04 3.27 -5.30
CA ILE A 93 7.85 2.17 -5.80
C ILE A 93 8.49 1.42 -4.63
N SER A 94 8.61 0.10 -4.76
CA SER A 94 9.30 -0.74 -3.78
C SER A 94 10.52 -1.38 -4.42
N VAL A 95 11.65 -1.28 -3.75
CA VAL A 95 12.93 -1.87 -4.19
C VAL A 95 13.33 -2.93 -3.17
N PRO A 96 13.68 -4.16 -3.59
CA PRO A 96 14.28 -5.13 -2.68
C PRO A 96 15.66 -4.60 -2.24
N VAL A 97 15.90 -4.54 -0.93
CA VAL A 97 17.15 -3.93 -0.41
C VAL A 97 17.99 -4.88 0.44
N GLY A 98 17.47 -6.07 0.73
CA GLY A 98 18.20 -7.03 1.55
C GLY A 98 17.31 -8.13 2.10
N THR A 99 17.79 -8.77 3.16
CA THR A 99 17.11 -9.87 3.82
C THR A 99 17.06 -9.66 5.33
N VAL A 100 15.99 -10.15 5.97
CA VAL A 100 15.85 -10.26 7.41
C VAL A 100 15.52 -11.71 7.74
N ALA A 101 16.30 -12.35 8.59
CA ALA A 101 16.19 -13.77 8.90
C ALA A 101 16.12 -14.67 7.63
N GLY A 102 16.91 -14.34 6.58
CA GLY A 102 16.94 -15.06 5.31
C GLY A 102 15.76 -14.77 4.35
N CYS A 103 14.77 -14.00 4.78
CA CYS A 103 13.62 -13.61 3.95
C CYS A 103 13.85 -12.25 3.28
N PRO A 104 13.49 -12.08 1.99
CA PRO A 104 13.66 -10.80 1.29
C PRO A 104 12.78 -9.72 1.90
N VAL A 105 13.32 -8.51 2.00
CA VAL A 105 12.61 -7.30 2.44
C VAL A 105 12.82 -6.16 1.47
N GLY A 106 11.83 -5.27 1.39
CA GLY A 106 11.84 -4.12 0.51
C GLY A 106 11.80 -2.79 1.24
N LEU A 107 12.34 -1.77 0.60
CA LEU A 107 12.18 -0.37 0.94
C LEU A 107 11.29 0.29 -0.12
N SER A 108 10.26 0.98 0.34
CA SER A 108 9.35 1.74 -0.52
C SER A 108 9.70 3.22 -0.49
N PHE A 109 9.53 3.86 -1.64
CA PHE A 109 9.65 5.30 -1.81
C PHE A 109 8.32 5.85 -2.32
N VAL A 110 7.78 6.85 -1.63
CA VAL A 110 6.59 7.58 -2.07
C VAL A 110 7.04 8.96 -2.54
N GLY A 111 6.74 9.30 -3.79
CA GLY A 111 7.09 10.57 -4.40
C GLY A 111 5.93 11.56 -4.41
N TRP A 112 6.16 12.73 -4.95
CA TRP A 112 5.15 13.77 -5.15
C TRP A 112 4.23 13.45 -6.33
N ALA A 113 3.08 14.12 -6.42
CA ALA A 113 2.15 13.94 -7.52
C ALA A 113 2.81 14.31 -8.86
N GLY A 114 2.87 13.35 -9.79
CA GLY A 114 3.55 13.49 -11.09
C GLY A 114 5.06 13.25 -11.04
N GLY A 115 5.61 12.77 -9.91
CA GLY A 115 7.02 12.43 -9.77
C GLY A 115 7.38 10.99 -10.13
N ASP A 116 6.58 10.34 -10.98
CA ASP A 116 6.73 8.92 -11.31
C ASP A 116 8.09 8.61 -11.93
N GLU A 117 8.53 9.39 -12.93
CA GLU A 117 9.83 9.20 -13.60
C GLU A 117 11.00 9.38 -12.61
N ALA A 118 10.94 10.42 -11.78
CA ALA A 118 11.98 10.65 -10.78
C ALA A 118 12.05 9.52 -9.74
N LEU A 119 10.92 8.91 -9.40
CA LEU A 119 10.90 7.72 -8.55
C LEU A 119 11.51 6.49 -9.23
N LEU A 120 11.28 6.31 -10.51
CA LEU A 120 11.89 5.23 -11.29
C LEU A 120 13.42 5.40 -11.35
N ASP A 121 13.90 6.61 -11.59
CA ASP A 121 15.34 6.91 -11.59
C ASP A 121 15.97 6.66 -10.22
N LEU A 122 15.30 7.10 -9.15
CA LEU A 122 15.72 6.82 -7.78
C LEU A 122 15.79 5.32 -7.49
N ALA A 123 14.76 4.55 -7.92
CA ALA A 123 14.73 3.12 -7.72
C ALA A 123 15.88 2.40 -8.43
N VAL A 124 16.21 2.81 -9.66
CA VAL A 124 17.36 2.29 -10.41
C VAL A 124 18.68 2.60 -9.68
N ALA A 125 18.84 3.83 -9.18
CA ALA A 125 20.03 4.24 -8.44
C ALA A 125 20.18 3.43 -7.13
N VAL A 126 19.09 3.26 -6.38
CA VAL A 126 19.07 2.46 -5.14
C VAL A 126 19.37 0.99 -5.43
N ALA A 127 18.75 0.40 -6.45
CA ALA A 127 18.99 -0.98 -6.84
C ALA A 127 20.46 -1.22 -7.21
N LYS A 128 21.06 -0.30 -7.97
CA LYS A 128 22.48 -0.34 -8.33
C LYS A 128 23.38 -0.24 -7.10
N TYR A 129 23.07 0.67 -6.17
CA TYR A 129 23.82 0.85 -4.93
C TYR A 129 23.75 -0.41 -4.04
N CYS A 130 22.59 -1.06 -3.96
CA CYS A 130 22.39 -2.31 -3.22
C CYS A 130 22.96 -3.55 -3.92
N GLY A 131 23.65 -3.41 -5.05
CA GLY A 131 24.23 -4.53 -5.79
C GLY A 131 23.21 -5.44 -6.48
N LEU A 132 21.98 -4.96 -6.67
CA LEU A 132 20.91 -5.66 -7.38
C LEU A 132 21.15 -5.52 -8.89
N GLN A 133 22.16 -6.24 -9.40
CA GLN A 133 22.37 -6.34 -10.85
C GLN A 133 21.31 -7.26 -11.45
N ARG A 134 20.84 -6.92 -12.67
CA ARG A 134 19.99 -7.82 -13.44
C ARG A 134 20.73 -9.14 -13.64
N ALA A 135 20.12 -10.24 -13.17
CA ALA A 135 20.50 -11.56 -13.63
C ALA A 135 20.11 -11.70 -15.09
#